data_4838a8f9041b2d440b8dc048557ed749
#
_entry.id   4838a8f9041b2d440b8dc048557ed749
#
_cell.length_a   1.000
_cell.length_b   1.000
_cell.length_c   1.000
_cell.angle_alpha   90.00
_cell.angle_beta   90.00
_cell.angle_gamma   90.00
#
_symmetry.space_group_name_H-M   'P 1'
#
loop_
_entity.id
_entity.type
_entity.pdbx_description
1 polymer ?
#
loop_
_entity_poly.entity_id
_entity_poly.type
_entity_poly.pdbx_seq_one_letter_code
_entity_poly.pdbx_strand_id
1 'polypeptide(L)'
;MKRNIVITGGAGFIGSHVVRLFVNKYPEYNIINLDKLTYAGNLANLKDVEDKPNYKFVKMDICDFEAFYQLMQDEKVDAIIHLAAESHVDRSIKDPFTFAKTNVMGTLSLLQAAKLYWESLPEKYEGKRFYHISTDEVYGALEMNHPEGIEPPFQTVASSEGHK
;
A
#
# COMPACT_ATOMS: atom_id res chain seq x y z
N MET A 1 -5.53 11.34 18.44
CA MET A 1 -4.08 11.04 18.43
C MET A 1 -3.60 11.25 17.00
N LYS A 2 -2.56 12.05 16.79
CA LYS A 2 -2.02 12.34 15.46
C LYS A 2 -1.34 11.06 14.93
N ARG A 3 -1.64 10.64 13.70
CA ARG A 3 -1.03 9.46 13.06
C ARG A 3 -0.32 9.86 11.78
N ASN A 4 0.78 9.20 11.51
CA ASN A 4 1.53 9.35 10.27
C ASN A 4 1.28 8.11 9.39
N ILE A 5 0.61 8.33 8.26
CA ILE A 5 0.14 7.25 7.38
C ILE A 5 0.81 7.39 6.02
N VAL A 6 1.51 6.35 5.60
CA VAL A 6 2.03 6.24 4.23
C VAL A 6 0.97 5.59 3.36
N ILE A 7 0.68 6.20 2.22
CA ILE A 7 -0.16 5.64 1.16
C ILE A 7 0.72 5.45 -0.07
N THR A 8 1.01 4.21 -0.45
CA THR A 8 1.82 3.92 -1.64
C THR A 8 0.94 3.82 -2.88
N GLY A 9 1.46 4.25 -4.02
CA GLY A 9 0.67 4.30 -5.25
C GLY A 9 -0.41 5.39 -5.25
N GLY A 10 -0.22 6.42 -4.40
CA GLY A 10 -1.24 7.43 -4.18
C GLY A 10 -1.40 8.44 -5.32
N ALA A 11 -0.52 8.46 -6.34
CA ALA A 11 -0.72 9.23 -7.57
C ALA A 11 -1.50 8.47 -8.65
N GLY A 12 -1.78 7.17 -8.45
CA GLY A 12 -2.59 6.35 -9.33
C GLY A 12 -4.10 6.63 -9.20
N PHE A 13 -4.91 5.94 -10.01
CA PHE A 13 -6.37 6.15 -10.05
C PHE A 13 -7.03 5.89 -8.69
N ILE A 14 -6.93 4.68 -8.16
CA ILE A 14 -7.54 4.33 -6.86
C ILE A 14 -6.82 5.08 -5.73
N GLY A 15 -5.48 5.09 -5.76
CA GLY A 15 -4.67 5.70 -4.71
C GLY A 15 -4.96 7.18 -4.49
N SER A 16 -5.19 7.96 -5.57
CA SER A 16 -5.51 9.38 -5.45
C SER A 16 -6.84 9.64 -4.73
N HIS A 17 -7.83 8.78 -4.91
CA HIS A 17 -9.08 8.85 -4.17
C HIS A 17 -8.89 8.52 -2.69
N VAL A 18 -8.07 7.53 -2.37
CA VAL A 18 -7.74 7.18 -0.98
C VAL A 18 -6.98 8.32 -0.30
N VAL A 19 -5.95 8.88 -0.95
CA VAL A 19 -5.22 10.04 -0.43
C VAL A 19 -6.16 11.20 -0.15
N ARG A 20 -6.99 11.59 -1.13
CA ARG A 20 -7.96 12.69 -0.99
C ARG A 20 -8.95 12.45 0.15
N LEU A 21 -9.46 11.22 0.27
CA LEU A 21 -10.34 10.82 1.35
C LEU A 21 -9.69 11.04 2.71
N PHE A 22 -8.47 10.52 2.89
CA PHE A 22 -7.78 10.60 4.18
C PHE A 22 -7.37 12.02 4.53
N VAL A 23 -6.84 12.79 3.58
CA VAL A 23 -6.44 14.20 3.78
C VAL A 23 -7.63 15.05 4.22
N ASN A 24 -8.80 14.88 3.60
CA ASN A 24 -9.98 15.71 3.90
C ASN A 24 -10.76 15.22 5.13
N LYS A 25 -10.87 13.91 5.33
CA LYS A 25 -11.68 13.34 6.41
C LYS A 25 -10.96 13.32 7.76
N TYR A 26 -9.63 13.23 7.76
CA TYR A 26 -8.81 13.10 8.96
C TYR A 26 -7.72 14.18 9.00
N PRO A 27 -8.09 15.46 9.23
CA PRO A 27 -7.13 16.57 9.20
C PRO A 27 -6.07 16.47 10.28
N GLU A 28 -6.31 15.67 11.34
CA GLU A 28 -5.36 15.38 12.39
C GLU A 28 -4.29 14.34 12.02
N TYR A 29 -4.45 13.62 10.91
CA TYR A 29 -3.46 12.65 10.42
C TYR A 29 -2.52 13.30 9.41
N ASN A 30 -1.25 12.95 9.43
CA ASN A 30 -0.31 13.29 8.37
C ASN A 30 -0.35 12.19 7.30
N ILE A 31 -0.65 12.57 6.08
CA ILE A 31 -0.74 11.68 4.94
C ILE A 31 0.48 11.84 4.05
N ILE A 32 1.28 10.80 3.96
CA ILE A 32 2.49 10.75 3.16
C ILE A 32 2.16 9.92 1.92
N ASN A 33 1.97 10.61 0.80
CA ASN A 33 1.72 9.97 -0.49
C ASN A 33 3.06 9.56 -1.13
N LEU A 34 3.33 8.27 -1.22
CA LEU A 34 4.53 7.72 -1.82
C LEU A 34 4.22 7.11 -3.18
N ASP A 35 4.86 7.64 -4.22
CA ASP A 35 4.66 7.13 -5.57
C ASP A 35 5.94 7.29 -6.40
N LYS A 36 6.23 6.31 -7.25
CA LYS A 36 7.38 6.33 -8.16
C LYS A 36 7.14 7.23 -9.38
N LEU A 37 5.87 7.57 -9.67
CA LEU A 37 5.42 8.30 -10.85
C LEU A 37 5.80 7.56 -12.14
N THR A 38 5.35 6.32 -12.26
CA THR A 38 5.39 5.58 -13.52
C THR A 38 4.27 6.06 -14.45
N TYR A 39 4.00 5.35 -15.52
CA TYR A 39 2.96 5.69 -16.50
C TYR A 39 1.55 5.88 -15.89
N ALA A 40 1.26 5.23 -14.77
CA ALA A 40 -0.04 5.29 -14.10
C ALA A 40 -0.14 6.41 -13.04
N GLY A 41 0.98 6.99 -12.63
CA GLY A 41 1.03 8.03 -11.61
C GLY A 41 0.90 9.43 -12.19
N ASN A 42 -0.10 10.20 -11.72
CA ASN A 42 -0.30 11.58 -12.15
C ASN A 42 -0.67 12.47 -10.96
N LEU A 43 0.24 13.38 -10.58
CA LEU A 43 0.01 14.32 -9.48
C LEU A 43 -1.12 15.32 -9.75
N ALA A 44 -1.51 15.53 -11.02
CA ALA A 44 -2.66 16.37 -11.34
C ALA A 44 -3.96 15.84 -10.69
N ASN A 45 -4.03 14.56 -10.36
CA ASN A 45 -5.15 13.96 -9.63
C ASN A 45 -5.28 14.48 -8.18
N LEU A 46 -4.26 15.13 -7.64
CA LEU A 46 -4.17 15.53 -6.23
C LEU A 46 -4.03 17.05 -6.04
N LYS A 47 -4.25 17.85 -7.10
CA LYS A 47 -4.18 19.31 -7.05
C LYS A 47 -5.09 19.94 -5.98
N ASP A 48 -6.22 19.32 -5.69
CA ASP A 48 -7.18 19.77 -4.70
C ASP A 48 -6.72 19.58 -3.24
N VAL A 49 -5.68 18.78 -3.04
CA VAL A 49 -5.13 18.51 -1.70
C VAL A 49 -3.63 18.81 -1.58
N GLU A 50 -2.95 19.22 -2.66
CA GLU A 50 -1.49 19.40 -2.67
C GLU A 50 -1.00 20.43 -1.66
N ASP A 51 -1.78 21.48 -1.38
CA ASP A 51 -1.45 22.56 -0.44
C ASP A 51 -1.96 22.33 0.99
N LYS A 52 -2.56 21.16 1.26
CA LYS A 52 -3.07 20.85 2.60
C LYS A 52 -1.91 20.63 3.58
N PRO A 53 -1.97 21.19 4.80
CA PRO A 53 -0.88 21.09 5.77
C PRO A 53 -0.62 19.68 6.29
N ASN A 54 -1.57 18.77 6.11
CA ASN A 54 -1.50 17.37 6.50
C ASN A 54 -1.20 16.43 5.31
N TYR A 55 -0.78 16.97 4.16
CA TYR A 55 -0.39 16.21 2.99
C TYR A 55 1.09 16.41 2.66
N LYS A 56 1.78 15.33 2.31
CA LYS A 56 3.16 15.34 1.83
C LYS A 56 3.31 14.34 0.69
N PHE A 57 3.92 14.77 -0.41
CA PHE A 57 4.30 13.87 -1.50
C PHE A 57 5.78 13.46 -1.39
N VAL A 58 6.05 12.19 -1.60
CA VAL A 58 7.41 11.62 -1.66
C VAL A 58 7.53 10.78 -2.93
N LYS A 59 8.44 11.17 -3.82
CA LYS A 59 8.77 10.37 -5.00
C LYS A 59 9.76 9.29 -4.61
N MET A 60 9.32 8.02 -4.62
CA MET A 60 10.15 6.89 -4.19
C MET A 60 9.67 5.59 -4.85
N ASP A 61 10.62 4.68 -5.12
CA ASP A 61 10.32 3.30 -5.50
C ASP A 61 10.11 2.45 -4.24
N ILE A 62 9.02 1.69 -4.17
CA ILE A 62 8.75 0.77 -3.06
C ILE A 62 9.80 -0.35 -2.93
N CYS A 63 10.57 -0.60 -3.99
CA CYS A 63 11.68 -1.56 -3.97
C CYS A 63 12.95 -1.00 -3.31
N ASP A 64 13.02 0.30 -3.05
CA ASP A 64 14.14 0.92 -2.35
C ASP A 64 13.96 0.78 -0.83
N PHE A 65 14.42 -0.36 -0.31
CA PHE A 65 14.29 -0.71 1.10
C PHE A 65 14.94 0.33 2.01
N GLU A 66 16.17 0.74 1.71
CA GLU A 66 16.92 1.65 2.59
C GLU A 66 16.25 3.02 2.68
N ALA A 67 15.86 3.58 1.53
CA ALA A 67 15.16 4.86 1.49
C ALA A 67 13.80 4.79 2.22
N PHE A 68 13.05 3.69 2.05
CA PHE A 68 11.77 3.53 2.72
C PHE A 68 11.94 3.30 4.23
N TYR A 69 12.93 2.51 4.65
CA TYR A 69 13.22 2.29 6.06
C TYR A 69 13.60 3.60 6.75
N GLN A 70 14.42 4.44 6.10
CA GLN A 70 14.75 5.77 6.60
C GLN A 70 13.50 6.66 6.71
N LEU A 71 12.63 6.66 5.69
CA LEU A 71 11.36 7.38 5.72
C LEU A 71 10.49 6.98 6.91
N MET A 72 10.41 5.66 7.20
CA MET A 72 9.63 5.13 8.33
C MET A 72 10.09 5.75 9.66
N GLN A 73 11.40 5.90 9.84
CA GLN A 73 12.00 6.46 11.04
C GLN A 73 11.81 7.98 11.13
N ASP A 74 12.11 8.71 10.04
CA ASP A 74 12.04 10.18 10.00
C ASP A 74 10.62 10.69 10.20
N GLU A 75 9.66 10.05 9.55
CA GLU A 75 8.24 10.43 9.60
C GLU A 75 7.48 9.73 10.73
N LYS A 76 8.12 8.85 11.50
CA LYS A 76 7.49 8.09 12.60
C LYS A 76 6.19 7.41 12.16
N VAL A 77 6.27 6.62 11.09
CA VAL A 77 5.11 6.05 10.41
C VAL A 77 4.38 5.04 11.30
N ASP A 78 3.07 5.26 11.48
CA ASP A 78 2.19 4.39 12.27
C ASP A 78 1.41 3.40 11.42
N ALA A 79 1.13 3.75 10.17
CA ALA A 79 0.36 2.89 9.29
C ALA A 79 0.80 3.03 7.82
N ILE A 80 0.61 1.95 7.10
CA ILE A 80 0.85 1.88 5.66
C ILE A 80 -0.43 1.37 5.00
N ILE A 81 -0.89 2.09 3.96
CA ILE A 81 -1.92 1.63 3.03
C ILE A 81 -1.23 1.38 1.69
N HIS A 82 -1.06 0.12 1.35
CA HIS A 82 -0.27 -0.29 0.20
C HIS A 82 -1.16 -0.56 -1.01
N LEU A 83 -1.12 0.37 -2.00
CA LEU A 83 -1.83 0.26 -3.27
C LEU A 83 -0.89 0.25 -4.48
N ALA A 84 0.42 0.54 -4.28
CA ALA A 84 1.38 0.53 -5.37
C ALA A 84 1.53 -0.88 -5.93
N ALA A 85 1.22 -1.04 -7.21
CA ALA A 85 1.35 -2.31 -7.92
C ALA A 85 1.46 -2.07 -9.43
N GLU A 86 2.06 -2.99 -10.15
CA GLU A 86 1.87 -3.16 -11.58
C GLU A 86 0.61 -4.02 -11.79
N SER A 87 -0.39 -3.51 -12.53
CA SER A 87 -1.71 -4.15 -12.67
C SER A 87 -2.15 -4.40 -14.12
N HIS A 88 -1.36 -3.98 -15.11
CA HIS A 88 -1.70 -4.13 -16.53
C HIS A 88 -1.36 -5.53 -17.05
N VAL A 89 -2.38 -6.36 -17.33
CA VAL A 89 -2.22 -7.76 -17.77
C VAL A 89 -1.32 -7.88 -19.01
N ASP A 90 -1.57 -7.12 -20.08
CA ASP A 90 -0.75 -7.18 -21.29
C ASP A 90 0.73 -6.85 -21.05
N ARG A 91 1.02 -6.00 -20.06
CA ARG A 91 2.40 -5.69 -19.68
C ARG A 91 3.01 -6.81 -18.87
N SER A 92 2.25 -7.49 -18.03
CA SER A 92 2.75 -8.62 -17.25
C SER A 92 3.21 -9.78 -18.15
N ILE A 93 2.53 -9.98 -19.27
CA ILE A 93 2.91 -10.98 -20.28
C ILE A 93 4.22 -10.58 -20.99
N LYS A 94 4.38 -9.29 -21.28
CA LYS A 94 5.57 -8.79 -22.00
C LYS A 94 6.80 -8.63 -21.09
N ASP A 95 6.60 -8.23 -19.83
CA ASP A 95 7.66 -7.99 -18.85
C ASP A 95 7.26 -8.51 -17.46
N PRO A 96 7.26 -9.83 -17.26
CA PRO A 96 6.91 -10.45 -15.98
C PRO A 96 7.90 -10.10 -14.86
N PHE A 97 9.15 -9.78 -15.20
CA PHE A 97 10.17 -9.44 -14.20
C PHE A 97 9.87 -8.11 -13.51
N THR A 98 9.44 -7.09 -14.24
CA THR A 98 9.01 -5.82 -13.64
C THR A 98 7.79 -6.02 -12.74
N PHE A 99 6.84 -6.88 -13.11
CA PHE A 99 5.71 -7.24 -12.25
C PHE A 99 6.15 -7.94 -10.97
N ALA A 100 6.97 -8.99 -11.07
CA ALA A 100 7.48 -9.69 -9.91
C ALA A 100 8.30 -8.76 -9.00
N LYS A 101 9.16 -7.93 -9.59
CA LYS A 101 9.94 -6.95 -8.83
C LYS A 101 9.04 -5.99 -8.05
N THR A 102 8.06 -5.39 -8.70
CA THR A 102 7.17 -4.40 -8.04
C THR A 102 6.24 -5.07 -7.04
N ASN A 103 5.49 -6.08 -7.48
CA ASN A 103 4.40 -6.64 -6.67
C ASN A 103 4.88 -7.58 -5.57
N VAL A 104 5.97 -8.32 -5.80
CA VAL A 104 6.52 -9.24 -4.80
C VAL A 104 7.64 -8.56 -4.01
N MET A 105 8.72 -8.15 -4.69
CA MET A 105 9.87 -7.59 -3.99
C MET A 105 9.59 -6.22 -3.37
N GLY A 106 8.81 -5.36 -4.03
CA GLY A 106 8.38 -4.08 -3.48
C GLY A 106 7.52 -4.26 -2.22
N THR A 107 6.53 -5.17 -2.26
CA THR A 107 5.71 -5.48 -1.08
C THR A 107 6.54 -6.05 0.07
N LEU A 108 7.45 -6.98 -0.24
CA LEU A 108 8.36 -7.55 0.76
C LEU A 108 9.28 -6.47 1.38
N SER A 109 9.79 -5.54 0.57
CA SER A 109 10.60 -4.41 1.03
C SER A 109 9.83 -3.56 2.05
N LEU A 110 8.59 -3.20 1.75
CA LEU A 110 7.73 -2.42 2.66
C LEU A 110 7.43 -3.17 3.95
N LEU A 111 7.09 -4.45 3.86
CA LEU A 111 6.80 -5.29 5.02
C LEU A 111 8.01 -5.44 5.94
N GLN A 112 9.19 -5.69 5.35
CA GLN A 112 10.42 -5.84 6.11
C GLN A 112 10.83 -4.53 6.80
N ALA A 113 10.72 -3.40 6.11
CA ALA A 113 11.00 -2.09 6.70
C ALA A 113 10.03 -1.76 7.84
N ALA A 114 8.73 -2.02 7.65
CA ALA A 114 7.73 -1.83 8.69
C ALA A 114 8.00 -2.71 9.90
N LYS A 115 8.29 -3.99 9.68
CA LYS A 115 8.64 -4.94 10.74
C LYS A 115 9.83 -4.44 11.56
N LEU A 116 10.95 -4.16 10.92
CA LEU A 116 12.18 -3.75 11.61
C LEU A 116 11.99 -2.44 12.37
N TYR A 117 11.31 -1.47 11.76
CA TYR A 117 11.08 -0.19 12.42
C TYR A 117 10.14 -0.34 13.63
N TRP A 118 8.99 -0.97 13.47
CA TRP A 118 8.04 -1.10 14.57
C TRP A 118 8.57 -1.99 15.70
N GLU A 119 9.30 -3.06 15.39
CA GLU A 119 9.95 -3.91 16.42
C GLU A 119 11.01 -3.14 17.23
N SER A 120 11.61 -2.11 16.67
CA SER A 120 12.58 -1.25 17.37
C SER A 120 11.95 -0.27 18.37
N LEU A 121 10.61 -0.06 18.28
CA LEU A 121 9.88 0.84 19.15
C LEU A 121 9.49 0.13 20.47
N PRO A 122 9.37 0.86 21.59
CA PRO A 122 8.91 0.28 22.86
C PRO A 122 7.51 -0.36 22.76
N GLU A 123 6.60 0.30 22.05
CA GLU A 123 5.22 -0.16 21.82
C GLU A 123 5.10 -1.23 20.73
N LYS A 124 6.18 -1.47 19.95
CA LYS A 124 6.21 -2.44 18.85
C LYS A 124 5.04 -2.26 17.88
N TYR A 125 4.17 -3.27 17.78
CA TYR A 125 3.03 -3.28 16.87
C TYR A 125 1.76 -2.64 17.42
N GLU A 126 1.77 -2.21 18.67
CA GLU A 126 0.58 -1.59 19.27
C GLU A 126 0.21 -0.30 18.52
N GLY A 127 -1.03 -0.25 18.06
CA GLY A 127 -1.53 0.89 17.26
C GLY A 127 -0.98 0.97 15.84
N LYS A 128 -0.11 0.04 15.41
CA LYS A 128 0.44 0.02 14.05
C LYS A 128 -0.46 -0.77 13.09
N ARG A 129 -0.43 -0.45 11.80
CA ARG A 129 -1.25 -1.14 10.78
C ARG A 129 -0.55 -1.17 9.42
N PHE A 130 -0.40 -2.37 8.86
CA PHE A 130 -0.10 -2.56 7.46
C PHE A 130 -1.36 -3.05 6.76
N TYR A 131 -1.88 -2.26 5.83
CA TYR A 131 -3.08 -2.59 5.07
C TYR A 131 -2.70 -2.77 3.59
N HIS A 132 -2.72 -4.01 3.13
CA HIS A 132 -2.41 -4.38 1.74
C HIS A 132 -3.69 -4.48 0.92
N ILE A 133 -3.78 -3.69 -0.15
CA ILE A 133 -4.87 -3.79 -1.12
C ILE A 133 -4.49 -4.87 -2.13
N SER A 134 -5.12 -6.01 -2.00
CA SER A 134 -4.93 -7.16 -2.88
C SER A 134 -5.97 -7.18 -4.00
N THR A 135 -6.04 -8.26 -4.74
CA THR A 135 -6.95 -8.50 -5.86
C THR A 135 -7.71 -9.80 -5.66
N ASP A 136 -8.87 -9.91 -6.27
CA ASP A 136 -9.71 -11.12 -6.27
C ASP A 136 -9.02 -12.31 -6.99
N GLU A 137 -8.11 -12.05 -7.90
CA GLU A 137 -7.33 -13.08 -8.60
C GLU A 137 -6.53 -13.98 -7.64
N VAL A 138 -6.24 -13.52 -6.41
CA VAL A 138 -5.60 -14.32 -5.35
C VAL A 138 -6.45 -15.54 -4.99
N TYR A 139 -7.76 -15.48 -5.18
CA TYR A 139 -8.69 -16.58 -4.88
C TYR A 139 -8.82 -17.57 -6.03
N GLY A 140 -8.22 -17.30 -7.19
CA GLY A 140 -8.30 -18.12 -8.38
C GLY A 140 -9.54 -17.83 -9.24
N ALA A 141 -9.65 -18.54 -10.37
CA ALA A 141 -10.79 -18.41 -11.28
C ALA A 141 -12.00 -19.15 -10.71
N LEU A 142 -13.17 -18.51 -10.77
CA LEU A 142 -14.43 -19.21 -10.54
C LEU A 142 -14.76 -20.05 -11.79
N GLU A 143 -15.02 -21.34 -11.61
CA GLU A 143 -15.52 -22.18 -12.70
C GLU A 143 -16.93 -21.73 -13.09
N MET A 144 -17.26 -21.71 -14.39
CA MET A 144 -18.55 -21.23 -14.90
C MET A 144 -19.77 -21.99 -14.35
N ASN A 145 -19.58 -23.15 -13.72
CA ASN A 145 -20.63 -24.01 -13.18
C ASN A 145 -20.56 -24.11 -11.64
N HIS A 146 -19.96 -23.13 -10.96
CA HIS A 146 -19.93 -23.17 -9.50
C HIS A 146 -21.34 -22.89 -8.97
N PRO A 147 -21.94 -23.82 -8.20
CA PRO A 147 -23.22 -23.54 -7.54
C PRO A 147 -23.08 -22.33 -6.62
N GLU A 148 -24.10 -21.46 -6.61
CA GLU A 148 -24.13 -20.33 -5.70
C GLU A 148 -23.90 -20.80 -4.26
N GLY A 149 -22.90 -20.21 -3.58
CA GLY A 149 -22.63 -20.46 -2.17
C GLY A 149 -21.45 -21.38 -1.86
N ILE A 150 -20.63 -21.77 -2.83
CA ILE A 150 -19.38 -22.48 -2.54
C ILE A 150 -18.31 -21.45 -2.18
N GLU A 151 -17.73 -21.59 -1.00
CA GLU A 151 -16.57 -20.82 -0.57
C GLU A 151 -15.40 -21.02 -1.54
N PRO A 152 -14.64 -19.96 -1.86
CA PRO A 152 -13.48 -20.07 -2.75
C PRO A 152 -12.50 -21.11 -2.21
N PRO A 153 -11.80 -21.87 -3.08
CA PRO A 153 -10.93 -22.99 -2.68
C PRO A 153 -9.73 -22.56 -1.82
N PHE A 154 -9.47 -21.26 -1.74
CA PHE A 154 -8.47 -20.68 -0.85
C PHE A 154 -9.16 -19.75 0.15
N GLN A 155 -9.44 -20.28 1.34
CA GLN A 155 -9.61 -19.41 2.49
C GLN A 155 -8.29 -18.67 2.68
N THR A 156 -8.32 -17.35 2.58
CA THR A 156 -7.17 -16.55 2.98
C THR A 156 -6.95 -16.78 4.48
N VAL A 157 -5.91 -17.51 4.80
CA VAL A 157 -5.44 -17.77 6.17
C VAL A 157 -5.17 -16.47 6.94
N ALA A 158 -5.19 -15.34 6.23
CA ALA A 158 -4.99 -14.01 6.81
C ALA A 158 -6.14 -13.50 7.70
N SER A 159 -7.33 -14.10 7.66
CA SER A 159 -8.48 -13.53 8.38
C SER A 159 -8.87 -14.23 9.68
N SER A 160 -8.41 -15.44 9.95
CA SER A 160 -8.90 -16.19 11.12
C SER A 160 -7.87 -16.71 12.10
N GLU A 161 -6.59 -16.77 11.76
CA GLU A 161 -5.58 -17.37 12.64
C GLU A 161 -4.50 -16.44 13.16
N GLY A 162 -4.53 -15.18 12.81
CA GLY A 162 -3.60 -14.16 13.30
C GLY A 162 -3.91 -13.62 14.70
N HIS A 163 -4.89 -14.17 15.40
CA HIS A 163 -5.32 -13.75 16.72
C HIS A 163 -5.35 -14.91 17.73
N LYS A 164 -4.23 -15.60 17.85
CA LYS A 164 -3.95 -16.36 19.07
C LYS A 164 -2.54 -16.11 19.51
#